data_296a120cff86bbc8ff1578aac3d5a5a0
#
_entry.id   296a120cff86bbc8ff1578aac3d5a5a0
#
_cell.length_a   1.000
_cell.length_b   1.000
_cell.length_c   1.000
_cell.angle_alpha   90.00
_cell.angle_beta   90.00
_cell.angle_gamma   90.00
#
_symmetry.space_group_name_H-M   'P 1'
#
loop_
_entity.id
_entity.type
_entity.pdbx_description
1 polymer ?
#
loop_
_entity_poly.entity_id
_entity_poly.type
_entity_poly.pdbx_seq_one_letter_code
_entity_poly.pdbx_strand_id
1 'polypeptide(L)'
;MTKQTVLNQLYRGIIVSCQALPGEPLHGRGMMAAMAQAAKEGGAVGIRANGVEDIAAIRRQVALPVIGIVKAEYPGSPVYITPTEAEVEALLQAGAEIVALDATARPRPQGQSLEEFFLPLRQRYPGQLFMADCATLEEARRAQALGFDLVGTTLCGYTQDTLGTPIPSLPLLEAMTRELSVPVIAEGGIWEREQLRQVFAYPVHAAVIGTAITRPREITRRFVEAASAQEGQYGA
;
A
#
# COMPACT_ATOMS: atom_id res chain seq x y z
N MET A 1 4.26 -15.53 13.39
CA MET A 1 5.58 -14.86 13.31
C MET A 1 5.62 -13.71 14.32
N THR A 2 6.80 -13.36 14.86
CA THR A 2 6.91 -12.15 15.70
C THR A 2 6.90 -10.90 14.82
N LYS A 3 6.55 -9.71 15.39
CA LYS A 3 6.63 -8.44 14.66
C LYS A 3 8.01 -8.25 13.99
N GLN A 4 9.08 -8.49 14.74
CA GLN A 4 10.44 -8.33 14.25
C GLN A 4 10.79 -9.27 13.10
N THR A 5 10.29 -10.53 13.14
CA THR A 5 10.49 -11.48 12.05
C THR A 5 9.84 -10.98 10.75
N VAL A 6 8.63 -10.45 10.83
CA VAL A 6 7.93 -9.87 9.68
C VAL A 6 8.69 -8.68 9.11
N LEU A 7 9.08 -7.73 9.96
CA LEU A 7 9.84 -6.55 9.54
C LEU A 7 11.18 -6.94 8.90
N ASN A 8 11.93 -7.86 9.51
CA ASN A 8 13.21 -8.32 8.95
C ASN A 8 13.05 -8.97 7.58
N GLN A 9 11.97 -9.73 7.36
CA GLN A 9 11.70 -10.37 6.06
C GLN A 9 11.41 -9.34 4.96
N LEU A 10 10.78 -8.22 5.30
CA LEU A 10 10.45 -7.16 4.33
C LEU A 10 11.66 -6.24 4.01
N TYR A 11 12.69 -6.27 4.87
CA TYR A 11 13.77 -5.29 4.81
C TYR A 11 14.49 -5.27 3.46
N ARG A 12 14.55 -4.07 2.86
CA ARG A 12 15.18 -3.76 1.56
C ARG A 12 14.65 -4.60 0.39
N GLY A 13 13.43 -5.14 0.53
CA GLY A 13 12.80 -5.96 -0.50
C GLY A 13 11.65 -5.29 -1.23
N ILE A 14 11.12 -6.00 -2.22
CA ILE A 14 9.95 -5.61 -2.98
C ILE A 14 8.72 -6.33 -2.44
N ILE A 15 7.70 -5.54 -2.13
CA ILE A 15 6.36 -6.01 -1.79
C ILE A 15 5.50 -5.83 -3.04
N VAL A 16 4.86 -6.89 -3.51
CA VAL A 16 4.00 -6.79 -4.70
C VAL A 16 2.56 -6.57 -4.26
N SER A 17 1.95 -5.50 -4.77
CA SER A 17 0.55 -5.18 -4.50
C SER A 17 -0.35 -5.95 -5.48
N CYS A 18 -0.98 -7.01 -5.00
CA CYS A 18 -1.92 -7.87 -5.71
C CYS A 18 -3.35 -7.42 -5.41
N GLN A 19 -3.89 -6.53 -6.24
CA GLN A 19 -5.22 -5.96 -6.07
C GLN A 19 -5.95 -5.89 -7.40
N ALA A 20 -7.20 -6.35 -7.41
CA ALA A 20 -8.14 -6.12 -8.50
C ALA A 20 -9.48 -5.66 -7.89
N LEU A 21 -10.04 -4.59 -8.44
CA LEU A 21 -11.30 -4.02 -7.97
C LEU A 21 -12.49 -4.64 -8.72
N PRO A 22 -13.72 -4.59 -8.17
CA PRO A 22 -14.92 -4.96 -8.90
C PRO A 22 -14.96 -4.28 -10.28
N GLY A 23 -15.27 -5.07 -11.33
CA GLY A 23 -15.27 -4.61 -12.72
C GLY A 23 -13.90 -4.71 -13.43
N GLU A 24 -12.83 -5.06 -12.75
CA GLU A 24 -11.56 -5.37 -13.40
C GLU A 24 -11.49 -6.84 -13.86
N PRO A 25 -10.86 -7.15 -15.01
CA PRO A 25 -10.81 -8.51 -15.57
C PRO A 25 -10.24 -9.58 -14.64
N LEU A 26 -9.33 -9.19 -13.74
CA LEU A 26 -8.67 -10.09 -12.78
C LEU A 26 -9.34 -10.13 -11.42
N HIS A 27 -10.53 -9.50 -11.27
CA HIS A 27 -11.24 -9.50 -9.99
C HIS A 27 -11.84 -10.89 -9.68
N GLY A 28 -11.61 -11.36 -8.47
CA GLY A 28 -12.13 -12.64 -7.98
C GLY A 28 -11.43 -13.88 -8.56
N ARG A 29 -12.07 -15.04 -8.43
CA ARG A 29 -11.62 -16.33 -8.98
C ARG A 29 -10.20 -16.76 -8.57
N GLY A 30 -9.68 -16.26 -7.45
CA GLY A 30 -8.33 -16.58 -6.98
C GLY A 30 -7.19 -16.00 -7.82
N MET A 31 -7.48 -15.08 -8.75
CA MET A 31 -6.46 -14.48 -9.61
C MET A 31 -5.36 -13.79 -8.81
N MET A 32 -5.71 -13.12 -7.71
CA MET A 32 -4.73 -12.44 -6.86
C MET A 32 -3.83 -13.44 -6.11
N ALA A 33 -4.31 -14.64 -5.80
CA ALA A 33 -3.47 -15.69 -5.22
C ALA A 33 -2.44 -16.23 -6.23
N ALA A 34 -2.85 -16.45 -7.50
CA ALA A 34 -1.92 -16.83 -8.57
C ALA A 34 -0.89 -15.72 -8.85
N MET A 35 -1.32 -14.45 -8.83
CA MET A 35 -0.43 -13.29 -8.96
C MET A 35 0.59 -13.22 -7.81
N ALA A 36 0.14 -13.47 -6.57
CA ALA A 36 1.03 -13.53 -5.40
C ALA A 36 2.04 -14.67 -5.49
N GLN A 37 1.66 -15.82 -6.02
CA GLN A 37 2.57 -16.93 -6.26
C GLN A 37 3.64 -16.55 -7.29
N ALA A 38 3.26 -15.97 -8.41
CA ALA A 38 4.19 -15.49 -9.43
C ALA A 38 5.13 -14.41 -8.87
N ALA A 39 4.61 -13.49 -8.05
CA ALA A 39 5.42 -12.48 -7.36
C ALA A 39 6.47 -13.11 -6.43
N LYS A 40 6.08 -14.12 -5.63
CA LYS A 40 6.98 -14.88 -4.76
C LYS A 40 8.08 -15.57 -5.56
N GLU A 41 7.73 -16.22 -6.65
CA GLU A 41 8.71 -16.89 -7.54
C GLU A 41 9.65 -15.87 -8.19
N GLY A 42 9.18 -14.66 -8.44
CA GLY A 42 9.98 -13.52 -8.91
C GLY A 42 10.86 -12.86 -7.83
N GLY A 43 10.79 -13.33 -6.57
CA GLY A 43 11.64 -12.83 -5.48
C GLY A 43 10.99 -11.72 -4.62
N ALA A 44 9.68 -11.53 -4.69
CA ALA A 44 8.98 -10.65 -3.75
C ALA A 44 9.14 -11.15 -2.31
N VAL A 45 9.31 -10.22 -1.36
CA VAL A 45 9.47 -10.52 0.07
C VAL A 45 8.19 -10.39 0.87
N GLY A 46 7.15 -9.79 0.29
CA GLY A 46 5.83 -9.60 0.87
C GLY A 46 4.78 -9.33 -0.19
N ILE A 47 3.52 -9.40 0.21
CA ILE A 47 2.36 -9.11 -0.63
C ILE A 47 1.53 -8.02 0.04
N ARG A 48 1.03 -7.07 -0.73
CA ARG A 48 -0.05 -6.18 -0.29
C ARG A 48 -1.33 -6.59 -1.02
N ALA A 49 -2.44 -6.77 -0.31
CA ALA A 49 -3.67 -7.28 -0.91
C ALA A 49 -4.91 -6.57 -0.35
N ASN A 50 -5.95 -6.49 -1.19
CA ASN A 50 -7.23 -5.88 -0.86
C ASN A 50 -8.33 -6.93 -0.76
N GLY A 51 -9.07 -6.88 0.35
CA GLY A 51 -10.23 -7.74 0.57
C GLY A 51 -9.90 -9.08 1.23
N VAL A 52 -10.77 -9.48 2.15
CA VAL A 52 -10.56 -10.65 3.01
C VAL A 52 -10.48 -11.97 2.23
N GLU A 53 -11.24 -12.10 1.15
CA GLU A 53 -11.26 -13.31 0.32
C GLU A 53 -9.93 -13.52 -0.40
N ASP A 54 -9.40 -12.46 -1.03
CA ASP A 54 -8.11 -12.50 -1.71
C ASP A 54 -6.98 -12.72 -0.71
N ILE A 55 -6.99 -12.05 0.45
CA ILE A 55 -6.00 -12.24 1.51
C ILE A 55 -6.00 -13.69 1.99
N ALA A 56 -7.16 -14.25 2.30
CA ALA A 56 -7.26 -15.64 2.73
C ALA A 56 -6.80 -16.63 1.65
N ALA A 57 -7.07 -16.34 0.37
CA ALA A 57 -6.59 -17.15 -0.76
C ALA A 57 -5.06 -17.05 -0.92
N ILE A 58 -4.50 -15.84 -0.84
CA ILE A 58 -3.05 -15.59 -0.90
C ILE A 58 -2.34 -16.31 0.25
N ARG A 59 -2.87 -16.21 1.48
CA ARG A 59 -2.31 -16.87 2.67
C ARG A 59 -2.22 -18.40 2.54
N ARG A 60 -3.17 -19.02 1.82
CA ARG A 60 -3.10 -20.47 1.53
C ARG A 60 -2.07 -20.81 0.46
N GLN A 61 -1.75 -19.87 -0.43
CA GLN A 61 -0.89 -20.09 -1.58
C GLN A 61 0.59 -19.77 -1.29
N VAL A 62 0.86 -18.70 -0.53
CA VAL A 62 2.23 -18.21 -0.31
C VAL A 62 2.52 -18.00 1.17
N ALA A 63 3.75 -18.32 1.58
CA ALA A 63 4.25 -18.10 2.93
C ALA A 63 5.04 -16.79 3.03
N LEU A 64 4.48 -15.71 2.49
CA LEU A 64 5.03 -14.35 2.59
C LEU A 64 4.19 -13.51 3.55
N PRO A 65 4.76 -12.52 4.23
CA PRO A 65 3.99 -11.53 4.97
C PRO A 65 2.99 -10.82 4.07
N VAL A 66 1.76 -10.64 4.56
CA VAL A 66 0.69 -9.95 3.85
C VAL A 66 0.35 -8.64 4.56
N ILE A 67 0.45 -7.54 3.81
CA ILE A 67 -0.12 -6.24 4.19
C ILE A 67 -1.56 -6.24 3.66
N GLY A 68 -2.53 -6.36 4.58
CA GLY A 68 -3.94 -6.40 4.25
C GLY A 68 -4.59 -5.02 4.32
N ILE A 69 -5.45 -4.75 3.35
CA ILE A 69 -6.38 -3.61 3.34
C ILE A 69 -7.77 -4.07 2.95
N VAL A 70 -8.77 -3.28 3.29
CA VAL A 70 -10.10 -3.35 2.68
C VAL A 70 -10.41 -1.96 2.12
N LYS A 71 -10.66 -1.88 0.81
CA LYS A 71 -11.17 -0.66 0.19
C LYS A 71 -12.69 -0.67 0.29
N ALA A 72 -13.23 0.29 1.04
CA ALA A 72 -14.65 0.49 1.21
C ALA A 72 -14.98 1.98 1.20
N GLU A 73 -16.08 2.33 0.56
CA GLU A 73 -16.56 3.71 0.48
C GLU A 73 -17.74 3.91 1.43
N TYR A 74 -17.71 4.99 2.18
CA TYR A 74 -18.76 5.37 3.12
C TYR A 74 -19.26 6.77 2.81
N PRO A 75 -20.59 6.99 2.81
CA PRO A 75 -21.15 8.32 2.57
C PRO A 75 -20.57 9.36 3.53
N GLY A 76 -20.13 10.49 2.97
CA GLY A 76 -19.58 11.60 3.75
C GLY A 76 -18.14 11.42 4.26
N SER A 77 -17.45 10.33 3.89
CA SER A 77 -16.04 10.14 4.25
C SER A 77 -15.18 9.97 2.98
N PRO A 78 -14.09 10.73 2.85
CA PRO A 78 -13.12 10.54 1.77
C PRO A 78 -12.10 9.42 2.08
N VAL A 79 -12.11 8.86 3.27
CA VAL A 79 -11.27 7.74 3.68
C VAL A 79 -11.84 6.44 3.12
N TYR A 80 -11.03 5.69 2.37
CA TYR A 80 -11.47 4.45 1.71
C TYR A 80 -10.56 3.24 1.97
N ILE A 81 -9.39 3.42 2.58
CA ILE A 81 -8.49 2.31 2.92
C ILE A 81 -8.72 1.92 4.39
N THR A 82 -9.32 0.77 4.61
CA THR A 82 -9.62 0.21 5.94
C THR A 82 -10.29 1.26 6.84
N PRO A 83 -11.48 1.77 6.44
CA PRO A 83 -12.07 2.96 7.06
C PRO A 83 -12.60 2.75 8.46
N THR A 84 -13.06 1.55 8.82
CA THR A 84 -13.71 1.26 10.09
C THR A 84 -13.08 0.07 10.84
N GLU A 85 -13.47 -0.12 12.08
CA GLU A 85 -13.03 -1.24 12.92
C GLU A 85 -13.45 -2.60 12.35
N ALA A 86 -14.60 -2.66 11.68
CA ALA A 86 -15.10 -3.89 11.08
C ALA A 86 -14.14 -4.43 10.00
N GLU A 87 -13.57 -3.56 9.15
CA GLU A 87 -12.56 -3.97 8.17
C GLU A 87 -11.27 -4.39 8.85
N VAL A 88 -10.85 -3.73 9.92
CA VAL A 88 -9.66 -4.13 10.69
C VAL A 88 -9.85 -5.55 11.23
N GLU A 89 -10.98 -5.82 11.90
CA GLU A 89 -11.28 -7.15 12.45
C GLU A 89 -11.35 -8.22 11.37
N ALA A 90 -11.96 -7.92 10.23
CA ALA A 90 -12.03 -8.83 9.10
C ALA A 90 -10.64 -9.16 8.53
N LEU A 91 -9.73 -8.19 8.46
CA LEU A 91 -8.34 -8.39 8.04
C LEU A 91 -7.54 -9.26 9.02
N LEU A 92 -7.75 -9.06 10.33
CA LEU A 92 -7.14 -9.88 11.37
C LEU A 92 -7.61 -11.34 11.26
N GLN A 93 -8.91 -11.56 11.07
CA GLN A 93 -9.48 -12.90 10.86
C GLN A 93 -8.98 -13.56 9.57
N ALA A 94 -8.75 -12.80 8.51
CA ALA A 94 -8.16 -13.28 7.27
C ALA A 94 -6.66 -13.61 7.39
N GLY A 95 -6.03 -13.24 8.51
CA GLY A 95 -4.63 -13.57 8.82
C GLY A 95 -3.60 -12.61 8.21
N ALA A 96 -3.96 -11.34 8.00
CA ALA A 96 -2.99 -10.32 7.59
C ALA A 96 -1.95 -10.08 8.70
N GLU A 97 -0.65 -10.20 8.37
CA GLU A 97 0.43 -9.92 9.32
C GLU A 97 0.54 -8.42 9.63
N ILE A 98 0.22 -7.58 8.64
CA ILE A 98 0.21 -6.13 8.76
C ILE A 98 -1.15 -5.64 8.29
N VAL A 99 -1.82 -4.83 9.10
CA VAL A 99 -3.05 -4.13 8.71
C VAL A 99 -2.67 -2.71 8.33
N ALA A 100 -2.89 -2.35 7.06
CA ALA A 100 -2.69 -0.97 6.61
C ALA A 100 -4.01 -0.23 6.58
N LEU A 101 -3.97 1.04 6.96
CA LEU A 101 -5.14 1.91 7.00
C LEU A 101 -4.78 3.35 6.67
N ASP A 102 -5.75 4.06 6.13
CA ASP A 102 -5.64 5.49 5.86
C ASP A 102 -5.31 6.24 7.15
N ALA A 103 -4.17 6.91 7.18
CA ALA A 103 -3.70 7.69 8.32
C ALA A 103 -3.62 9.20 8.01
N THR A 104 -4.38 9.64 7.01
CA THR A 104 -4.49 11.06 6.68
C THR A 104 -5.31 11.83 7.71
N ALA A 105 -5.26 13.16 7.64
CA ALA A 105 -6.07 14.03 8.48
C ALA A 105 -7.56 14.07 8.07
N ARG A 106 -7.94 13.37 7.00
CA ARG A 106 -9.29 13.34 6.46
C ARG A 106 -10.25 12.65 7.44
N PRO A 107 -11.51 13.14 7.56
CA PRO A 107 -12.48 12.53 8.47
C PRO A 107 -12.88 11.12 8.01
N ARG A 108 -12.86 10.19 8.94
CA ARG A 108 -13.37 8.82 8.76
C ARG A 108 -14.89 8.80 8.78
N PRO A 109 -15.54 7.67 8.47
CA PRO A 109 -16.98 7.52 8.62
C PRO A 109 -17.47 8.05 9.99
N GLN A 110 -18.62 8.71 9.99
CA GLN A 110 -19.21 9.36 11.18
C GLN A 110 -18.38 10.52 11.74
N GLY A 111 -17.43 11.09 10.98
CA GLY A 111 -16.59 12.21 11.40
C GLY A 111 -15.49 11.84 12.39
N GLN A 112 -15.22 10.56 12.60
CA GLN A 112 -14.23 10.08 13.55
C GLN A 112 -12.81 10.51 13.12
N SER A 113 -12.01 10.99 14.05
CA SER A 113 -10.58 11.27 13.84
C SER A 113 -9.74 10.00 13.84
N LEU A 114 -8.50 10.11 13.33
CA LEU A 114 -7.55 8.99 13.34
C LEU A 114 -7.25 8.52 14.77
N GLU A 115 -7.10 9.44 15.72
CA GLU A 115 -6.83 9.12 17.12
C GLU A 115 -7.96 8.35 17.77
N GLU A 116 -9.20 8.85 17.64
CA GLU A 116 -10.39 8.20 18.18
C GLU A 116 -10.59 6.81 17.62
N PHE A 117 -10.20 6.60 16.36
CA PHE A 117 -10.24 5.31 15.70
C PHE A 117 -9.10 4.38 16.12
N PHE A 118 -7.86 4.86 16.06
CA PHE A 118 -6.69 4.00 16.15
C PHE A 118 -6.27 3.63 17.58
N LEU A 119 -6.39 4.56 18.55
CA LEU A 119 -5.94 4.29 19.92
C LEU A 119 -6.64 3.09 20.57
N PRO A 120 -7.98 2.92 20.46
CA PRO A 120 -8.65 1.73 20.96
C PRO A 120 -8.18 0.45 20.26
N LEU A 121 -7.94 0.49 18.94
CA LEU A 121 -7.42 -0.64 18.17
C LEU A 121 -6.02 -1.04 18.62
N ARG A 122 -5.13 -0.05 18.83
CA ARG A 122 -3.77 -0.31 19.31
C ARG A 122 -3.78 -0.94 20.70
N GLN A 123 -4.67 -0.51 21.59
CA GLN A 123 -4.83 -1.10 22.92
C GLN A 123 -5.37 -2.53 22.86
N ARG A 124 -6.35 -2.79 22.00
CA ARG A 124 -6.97 -4.12 21.84
C ARG A 124 -6.03 -5.13 21.17
N TYR A 125 -5.21 -4.67 20.24
CA TYR A 125 -4.34 -5.52 19.42
C TYR A 125 -2.84 -5.12 19.55
N PRO A 126 -2.23 -5.17 20.74
CA PRO A 126 -0.86 -4.70 20.97
C PRO A 126 0.19 -5.50 20.18
N GLY A 127 -0.12 -6.76 19.88
CA GLY A 127 0.74 -7.66 19.09
C GLY A 127 0.63 -7.50 17.57
N GLN A 128 -0.37 -6.77 17.07
CA GLN A 128 -0.59 -6.58 15.64
C GLN A 128 0.35 -5.51 15.07
N LEU A 129 0.87 -5.74 13.85
CA LEU A 129 1.54 -4.69 13.07
C LEU A 129 0.51 -3.83 12.34
N PHE A 130 0.61 -2.51 12.52
CA PHE A 130 -0.20 -1.53 11.80
C PHE A 130 0.68 -0.64 10.95
N MET A 131 0.31 -0.46 9.69
CA MET A 131 0.94 0.45 8.74
C MET A 131 0.02 1.64 8.48
N ALA A 132 0.59 2.84 8.56
CA ALA A 132 -0.09 4.09 8.25
C ALA A 132 0.10 4.44 6.78
N ASP A 133 -0.96 4.49 5.99
CA ASP A 133 -0.96 5.04 4.64
C ASP A 133 -1.10 6.56 4.72
N CYS A 134 -0.02 7.29 4.41
CA CYS A 134 0.10 8.74 4.55
C CYS A 134 0.25 9.42 3.18
N ALA A 135 -0.15 10.68 3.10
CA ALA A 135 0.06 11.56 1.96
C ALA A 135 1.17 12.60 2.23
N THR A 136 1.40 12.96 3.50
CA THR A 136 2.31 14.01 3.93
C THR A 136 3.24 13.57 5.05
N LEU A 137 4.32 14.33 5.27
CA LEU A 137 5.23 14.10 6.38
C LEU A 137 4.56 14.33 7.74
N GLU A 138 3.67 15.32 7.84
CA GLU A 138 2.96 15.64 9.08
C GLU A 138 2.06 14.48 9.51
N GLU A 139 1.33 13.89 8.57
CA GLU A 139 0.53 12.68 8.83
C GLU A 139 1.39 11.52 9.29
N ALA A 140 2.58 11.32 8.70
CA ALA A 140 3.50 10.26 9.09
C ALA A 140 4.09 10.48 10.50
N ARG A 141 4.41 11.73 10.88
CA ARG A 141 4.82 12.09 12.25
C ARG A 141 3.71 11.79 13.26
N ARG A 142 2.48 12.18 12.94
CA ARG A 142 1.30 11.91 13.75
C ARG A 142 1.07 10.40 13.91
N ALA A 143 1.16 9.64 12.81
CA ALA A 143 1.02 8.19 12.85
C ALA A 143 2.10 7.52 13.73
N GLN A 144 3.36 7.93 13.62
CA GLN A 144 4.42 7.46 14.51
C GLN A 144 4.11 7.77 15.98
N ALA A 145 3.66 8.99 16.29
CA ALA A 145 3.31 9.40 17.65
C ALA A 145 2.13 8.59 18.23
N LEU A 146 1.18 8.16 17.39
CA LEU A 146 0.07 7.29 17.76
C LEU A 146 0.47 5.83 17.97
N GLY A 147 1.68 5.43 17.56
CA GLY A 147 2.19 4.08 17.74
C GLY A 147 1.94 3.14 16.57
N PHE A 148 1.85 3.65 15.35
CA PHE A 148 1.96 2.81 14.15
C PHE A 148 3.34 2.19 14.06
N ASP A 149 3.41 0.95 13.58
CA ASP A 149 4.67 0.20 13.46
C ASP A 149 5.43 0.52 12.17
N LEU A 150 4.73 0.96 11.11
CA LEU A 150 5.27 1.36 9.81
C LEU A 150 4.49 2.55 9.25
N VAL A 151 5.14 3.31 8.38
CA VAL A 151 4.48 4.37 7.60
C VAL A 151 4.76 4.20 6.11
N GLY A 152 3.81 4.56 5.26
CA GLY A 152 3.93 4.47 3.81
C GLY A 152 3.57 5.77 3.11
N THR A 153 4.16 6.03 1.94
CA THR A 153 3.84 7.19 1.08
C THR A 153 2.62 6.93 0.17
N THR A 154 1.82 5.94 0.50
CA THR A 154 0.74 5.35 -0.31
C THR A 154 -0.25 6.37 -0.87
N LEU A 155 -0.59 7.38 -0.07
CA LEU A 155 -1.62 8.37 -0.41
C LEU A 155 -1.05 9.69 -0.95
N CYS A 156 0.27 9.84 -1.07
CA CYS A 156 0.89 10.99 -1.72
C CYS A 156 0.48 11.05 -3.19
N GLY A 157 -0.04 12.19 -3.62
CA GLY A 157 -0.59 12.40 -4.96
C GLY A 157 -2.06 11.97 -5.13
N TYR A 158 -2.66 11.34 -4.11
CA TYR A 158 -4.04 10.83 -4.15
C TYR A 158 -5.00 11.52 -3.19
N THR A 159 -4.54 12.51 -2.44
CA THR A 159 -5.39 13.36 -1.58
C THR A 159 -5.49 14.76 -2.17
N GLN A 160 -6.53 15.50 -1.80
CA GLN A 160 -6.73 16.88 -2.29
C GLN A 160 -5.49 17.75 -2.03
N ASP A 161 -4.85 17.60 -0.87
CA ASP A 161 -3.71 18.42 -0.45
C ASP A 161 -2.41 18.06 -1.19
N THR A 162 -2.34 16.86 -1.79
CA THR A 162 -1.15 16.38 -2.51
C THR A 162 -1.40 16.14 -4.00
N LEU A 163 -2.58 16.52 -4.49
CA LEU A 163 -2.92 16.36 -5.91
C LEU A 163 -1.91 17.09 -6.80
N GLY A 164 -1.42 16.42 -7.83
CA GLY A 164 -0.38 16.95 -8.73
C GLY A 164 1.06 16.82 -8.22
N THR A 165 1.28 16.32 -7.00
CA THR A 165 2.62 15.98 -6.54
C THR A 165 3.21 14.86 -7.42
N PRO A 166 4.43 15.02 -7.96
CA PRO A 166 5.10 13.93 -8.68
C PRO A 166 5.31 12.70 -7.79
N ILE A 167 4.96 11.52 -8.31
CA ILE A 167 5.11 10.24 -7.62
C ILE A 167 5.98 9.26 -8.45
N PRO A 168 6.87 8.46 -7.82
CA PRO A 168 7.17 8.46 -6.37
C PRO A 168 7.73 9.81 -5.90
N SER A 169 7.27 10.30 -4.75
CA SER A 169 7.73 11.56 -4.19
C SER A 169 9.07 11.36 -3.43
N LEU A 170 10.18 11.55 -4.12
CA LEU A 170 11.51 11.44 -3.52
C LEU A 170 11.74 12.45 -2.37
N PRO A 171 11.28 13.73 -2.47
CA PRO A 171 11.37 14.66 -1.35
C PRO A 171 10.63 14.20 -0.09
N LEU A 172 9.44 13.59 -0.25
CA LEU A 172 8.70 13.03 0.89
C LEU A 172 9.43 11.85 1.50
N LEU A 173 9.97 10.93 0.68
CA LEU A 173 10.77 9.80 1.16
C LEU A 173 12.01 10.25 1.92
N GLU A 174 12.74 11.25 1.41
CA GLU A 174 13.89 11.85 2.09
C GLU A 174 13.50 12.39 3.46
N ALA A 175 12.44 13.19 3.51
CA ALA A 175 11.98 13.79 4.76
C ALA A 175 11.52 12.71 5.77
N MET A 176 10.71 11.74 5.34
CA MET A 176 10.24 10.66 6.22
C MET A 176 11.41 9.82 6.74
N THR A 177 12.34 9.41 5.88
CA THR A 177 13.46 8.53 6.28
C THR A 177 14.49 9.24 7.16
N ARG A 178 14.59 10.57 7.08
CA ARG A 178 15.45 11.39 7.95
C ARG A 178 14.84 11.61 9.33
N GLU A 179 13.52 11.77 9.42
CA GLU A 179 12.87 12.27 10.62
C GLU A 179 12.16 11.21 11.45
N LEU A 180 11.77 10.10 10.82
CA LEU A 180 11.00 9.05 11.50
C LEU A 180 11.91 7.92 11.97
N SER A 181 11.59 7.35 13.12
CA SER A 181 12.26 6.18 13.67
C SER A 181 11.58 4.86 13.30
N VAL A 182 10.34 4.91 12.82
CA VAL A 182 9.61 3.74 12.32
C VAL A 182 9.98 3.42 10.87
N PRO A 183 9.91 2.15 10.44
CA PRO A 183 10.13 1.74 9.06
C PRO A 183 9.30 2.52 8.05
N VAL A 184 9.95 3.07 7.02
CA VAL A 184 9.30 3.80 5.92
C VAL A 184 9.15 2.87 4.72
N ILE A 185 7.94 2.73 4.22
CA ILE A 185 7.59 1.98 3.01
C ILE A 185 7.34 2.95 1.86
N ALA A 186 8.11 2.82 0.78
CA ALA A 186 7.86 3.59 -0.43
C ALA A 186 6.74 2.95 -1.24
N GLU A 187 5.65 3.67 -1.45
CA GLU A 187 4.52 3.21 -2.27
C GLU A 187 3.93 4.37 -3.08
N GLY A 188 3.54 4.09 -4.31
CA GLY A 188 2.92 5.04 -5.21
C GLY A 188 3.82 5.47 -6.37
N GLY A 189 3.34 5.33 -7.61
CA GLY A 189 3.98 5.85 -8.80
C GLY A 189 5.27 5.18 -9.27
N ILE A 190 5.67 4.04 -8.72
CA ILE A 190 6.86 3.31 -9.16
C ILE A 190 6.47 2.44 -10.36
N TRP A 191 6.86 2.89 -11.55
CA TRP A 191 6.63 2.22 -12.82
C TRP A 191 7.89 1.67 -13.47
N GLU A 192 9.00 2.38 -13.28
CA GLU A 192 10.25 2.10 -13.96
C GLU A 192 11.33 1.63 -12.97
N ARG A 193 12.22 0.76 -13.47
CA ARG A 193 13.34 0.27 -12.65
C ARG A 193 14.24 1.39 -12.14
N GLU A 194 14.37 2.47 -12.91
CA GLU A 194 15.17 3.62 -12.50
C GLU A 194 14.54 4.38 -11.35
N GLN A 195 13.22 4.58 -11.35
CA GLN A 195 12.51 5.15 -10.20
C GLN A 195 12.71 4.31 -8.94
N LEU A 196 12.70 2.98 -9.08
CA LEU A 196 12.97 2.08 -7.97
C LEU A 196 14.39 2.22 -7.42
N ARG A 197 15.41 2.37 -8.28
CA ARG A 197 16.80 2.65 -7.85
C ARG A 197 16.88 3.95 -7.07
N GLN A 198 16.21 5.01 -7.55
CA GLN A 198 16.15 6.31 -6.87
C GLN A 198 15.47 6.19 -5.49
N VAL A 199 14.38 5.43 -5.39
CA VAL A 199 13.71 5.12 -4.11
C VAL A 199 14.67 4.43 -3.13
N PHE A 200 15.39 3.41 -3.59
CA PHE A 200 16.34 2.68 -2.75
C PHE A 200 17.66 3.41 -2.49
N ALA A 201 17.89 4.57 -3.08
CA ALA A 201 18.97 5.47 -2.65
C ALA A 201 18.71 6.07 -1.26
N TYR A 202 17.46 6.15 -0.84
CA TYR A 202 17.07 6.49 0.53
C TYR A 202 17.02 5.24 1.44
N PRO A 203 17.12 5.39 2.76
CA PRO A 203 17.07 4.27 3.70
C PRO A 203 15.62 3.79 3.95
N VAL A 204 14.84 3.63 2.87
CA VAL A 204 13.50 3.03 2.96
C VAL A 204 13.59 1.58 3.40
N HIS A 205 12.58 1.12 4.15
CA HIS A 205 12.54 -0.24 4.65
C HIS A 205 12.22 -1.25 3.55
N ALA A 206 11.25 -0.92 2.70
CA ALA A 206 10.85 -1.71 1.53
C ALA A 206 10.13 -0.80 0.51
N ALA A 207 9.87 -1.34 -0.68
CA ALA A 207 9.06 -0.66 -1.69
C ALA A 207 7.88 -1.54 -2.11
N VAL A 208 6.69 -0.94 -2.24
CA VAL A 208 5.47 -1.57 -2.77
C VAL A 208 5.29 -1.18 -4.23
N ILE A 209 5.15 -2.17 -5.09
CA ILE A 209 4.86 -1.98 -6.51
C ILE A 209 3.56 -2.72 -6.85
N GLY A 210 2.59 -1.99 -7.37
CA GLY A 210 1.29 -2.55 -7.75
C GLY A 210 1.11 -2.57 -9.26
N THR A 211 0.57 -1.50 -9.81
CA THR A 211 0.06 -1.39 -11.18
C THR A 211 1.10 -1.81 -12.23
N ALA A 212 2.36 -1.48 -12.05
CA ALA A 212 3.44 -1.83 -12.97
C ALA A 212 3.74 -3.35 -13.06
N ILE A 213 3.23 -4.15 -12.12
CA ILE A 213 3.44 -5.60 -12.07
C ILE A 213 2.13 -6.36 -12.26
N THR A 214 1.05 -5.94 -11.59
CA THR A 214 -0.14 -6.76 -11.37
C THR A 214 -1.37 -6.31 -12.14
N ARG A 215 -1.29 -5.24 -12.95
CA ARG A 215 -2.43 -4.71 -13.72
C ARG A 215 -2.13 -4.71 -15.22
N PRO A 216 -2.22 -5.87 -15.90
CA PRO A 216 -1.93 -5.99 -17.33
C PRO A 216 -2.70 -4.99 -18.19
N ARG A 217 -3.96 -4.67 -17.86
CA ARG A 217 -4.74 -3.65 -18.57
C ARG A 217 -4.04 -2.29 -18.58
N GLU A 218 -3.56 -1.83 -17.42
CA GLU A 218 -2.91 -0.53 -17.29
C GLU A 218 -1.51 -0.53 -17.92
N ILE A 219 -0.80 -1.65 -17.80
CA ILE A 219 0.50 -1.84 -18.46
C ILE A 219 0.34 -1.78 -19.98
N THR A 220 -0.62 -2.55 -20.52
CA THR A 220 -0.91 -2.58 -21.96
C THR A 220 -1.30 -1.19 -22.47
N ARG A 221 -2.18 -0.46 -21.73
CA ARG A 221 -2.61 0.89 -22.11
C ARG A 221 -1.40 1.83 -22.30
N ARG A 222 -0.43 1.82 -21.38
CA ARG A 222 0.78 2.63 -21.48
C ARG A 222 1.60 2.32 -22.76
N PHE A 223 1.72 1.04 -23.13
CA PHE A 223 2.41 0.68 -24.38
C PHE A 223 1.63 1.12 -25.62
N VAL A 224 0.31 0.99 -25.62
CA VAL A 224 -0.54 1.46 -26.73
C VAL A 224 -0.44 2.99 -26.88
N GLU A 225 -0.54 3.74 -25.77
CA GLU A 225 -0.39 5.21 -25.80
C GLU A 225 0.98 5.64 -26.33
N ALA A 226 2.06 4.95 -25.91
CA ALA A 226 3.41 5.25 -26.40
C ALA A 226 3.57 4.95 -27.91
N ALA A 227 2.94 3.89 -28.44
CA ALA A 227 2.94 3.59 -29.86
C ALA A 227 2.17 4.64 -30.66
N SER A 228 0.98 5.04 -30.19
CA SER A 228 0.13 6.03 -30.88
C SER A 228 0.72 7.45 -30.89
N ALA A 229 1.52 7.82 -29.88
CA ALA A 229 2.16 9.12 -29.80
C ALA A 229 3.24 9.33 -30.90
N GLN A 230 3.74 8.25 -31.52
CA GLN A 230 4.72 8.33 -32.61
C GLN A 230 4.06 8.52 -34.01
N GLU A 231 2.81 8.13 -34.18
CA GLU A 231 2.12 8.29 -35.48
C GLU A 231 1.92 9.78 -35.89
N GLY A 232 1.85 10.68 -34.90
CA GLY A 232 1.78 12.13 -35.14
C GLY A 232 3.10 12.77 -35.60
N GLN A 233 4.25 12.09 -35.55
CA GLN A 233 5.55 12.63 -36.01
C GLN A 233 5.94 12.23 -37.44
N TYR A 234 5.29 11.24 -38.01
CA TYR A 234 5.61 10.75 -39.38
C TYR A 234 4.53 11.05 -40.42
N GLY A 235 3.50 11.80 -40.05
CA GLY A 235 2.35 12.17 -40.92
C GLY A 235 2.30 13.68 -41.23
N ALA A 236 3.41 14.28 -41.61
CA ALA A 236 3.46 15.63 -42.17
C ALA A 236 4.39 15.70 -43.41
#